data_ce7190fc816c3ecac9a7df0259682a62
#
_entry.id   ce7190fc816c3ecac9a7df0259682a62
#
_cell.length_a   1.000
_cell.length_b   1.000
_cell.length_c   1.000
_cell.angle_alpha   90.00
_cell.angle_beta   90.00
_cell.angle_gamma   90.00
#
_symmetry.space_group_name_H-M   'P 1'
#
loop_
_entity.id
_entity.type
_entity.pdbx_description
1 polymer ?
#
loop_
_entity_poly.entity_id
_entity_poly.type
_entity_poly.pdbx_seq_one_letter_code
_entity_poly.pdbx_strand_id
1 'polypeptide(L)'
;MENTEYYIGYRSLFLSLKEIIKETEEQAIIEENDFFNKNINFFVKSYLITLCTYLESYLTEVATWHCDSINNRLRAACLPHNFLLWRVKKEFKDKELKYVDADLKVDKNDISDSLSGNPYKTIKAFSYLGVNLLSSAGFIANKDVVNAVVVKRNNIIHHNDNANDISLSDLCGYVDLFISYMGAIDDVICGK
;
A
#
# COMPACT_ATOMS: atom_id res chain seq x y z
N MET A 1 6.18 18.64 -7.41
CA MET A 1 7.14 17.90 -6.54
C MET A 1 7.47 16.59 -7.24
N GLU A 2 8.67 16.03 -6.97
CA GLU A 2 9.05 14.70 -7.46
C GLU A 2 8.26 13.62 -6.71
N ASN A 3 8.22 12.42 -7.27
CA ASN A 3 7.63 11.26 -6.60
C ASN A 3 8.47 10.84 -5.41
N THR A 4 7.85 10.18 -4.42
CA THR A 4 8.60 9.63 -3.29
C THR A 4 9.56 8.54 -3.74
N GLU A 5 10.67 8.36 -3.02
CA GLU A 5 11.61 7.25 -3.25
C GLU A 5 10.91 5.88 -3.11
N TYR A 6 9.90 5.79 -2.25
CA TYR A 6 9.09 4.59 -2.06
C TYR A 6 8.31 4.24 -3.34
N TYR A 7 7.62 5.21 -3.94
CA TYR A 7 6.93 4.97 -5.21
C TYR A 7 7.90 4.52 -6.30
N ILE A 8 9.06 5.18 -6.43
CA ILE A 8 10.08 4.83 -7.43
C ILE A 8 10.59 3.41 -7.21
N GLY A 9 10.91 3.05 -5.95
CA GLY A 9 11.40 1.72 -5.60
C GLY A 9 10.39 0.62 -5.88
N TYR A 10 9.15 0.77 -5.40
CA TYR A 10 8.10 -0.23 -5.62
C TYR A 10 7.68 -0.32 -7.09
N ARG A 11 7.62 0.80 -7.82
CA ARG A 11 7.39 0.78 -9.26
C ARG A 11 8.44 -0.08 -9.98
N SER A 12 9.71 0.01 -9.59
CA SER A 12 10.77 -0.84 -10.16
C SER A 12 10.54 -2.33 -9.85
N LEU A 13 10.16 -2.69 -8.62
CA LEU A 13 9.81 -4.06 -8.24
C LEU A 13 8.63 -4.61 -9.05
N PHE A 14 7.58 -3.80 -9.24
CA PHE A 14 6.42 -4.18 -10.06
C PHE A 14 6.80 -4.40 -11.53
N LEU A 15 7.64 -3.55 -12.10
CA LEU A 15 8.12 -3.72 -13.47
C LEU A 15 8.98 -4.98 -13.62
N SER A 16 9.86 -5.26 -12.65
CA SER A 16 10.64 -6.52 -12.63
C SER A 16 9.74 -7.75 -12.53
N LEU A 17 8.69 -7.69 -11.70
CA LEU A 17 7.71 -8.77 -11.61
C LEU A 17 6.98 -8.96 -12.95
N LYS A 18 6.63 -7.88 -13.64
CA LYS A 18 5.98 -7.92 -14.95
C LYS A 18 6.82 -8.65 -16.00
N GLU A 19 8.14 -8.40 -16.01
CA GLU A 19 9.05 -9.09 -16.93
C GLU A 19 9.13 -10.61 -16.61
N ILE A 20 9.17 -10.99 -15.33
CA ILE A 20 9.13 -12.41 -14.93
C ILE A 20 7.82 -13.08 -15.35
N ILE A 21 6.69 -12.38 -15.23
CA ILE A 21 5.38 -12.91 -15.68
C ILE A 21 5.37 -13.14 -17.18
N LYS A 22 5.89 -12.21 -17.97
CA LYS A 22 6.00 -12.35 -19.44
C LYS A 22 6.90 -13.51 -19.84
N GLU A 23 8.04 -13.65 -19.21
CA GLU A 23 8.95 -14.78 -19.46
C GLU A 23 8.25 -16.11 -19.14
N THR A 24 7.50 -16.17 -18.04
CA THR A 24 6.71 -17.36 -17.70
C THR A 24 5.63 -17.65 -18.74
N GLU A 25 4.97 -16.62 -19.28
CA GLU A 25 3.97 -16.76 -20.35
C GLU A 25 4.62 -17.28 -21.63
N GLU A 26 5.77 -16.74 -22.02
CA GLU A 26 6.54 -17.22 -23.19
C GLU A 26 6.93 -18.67 -23.04
N GLN A 27 7.51 -19.07 -21.91
CA GLN A 27 7.91 -20.45 -21.63
C GLN A 27 6.71 -21.41 -21.62
N ALA A 28 5.58 -21.01 -21.07
CA ALA A 28 4.41 -21.86 -20.95
C ALA A 28 3.63 -21.99 -22.27
N ILE A 29 3.46 -20.89 -23.01
CA ILE A 29 2.51 -20.84 -24.14
C ILE A 29 3.24 -20.94 -25.49
N ILE A 30 4.39 -20.25 -25.66
CA ILE A 30 5.09 -20.18 -26.94
C ILE A 30 6.05 -21.37 -27.10
N GLU A 31 6.84 -21.64 -26.07
CA GLU A 31 7.81 -22.73 -26.07
C GLU A 31 7.20 -24.08 -25.65
N GLU A 32 5.94 -24.08 -25.24
CA GLU A 32 5.20 -25.28 -24.81
C GLU A 32 5.97 -26.11 -23.74
N ASN A 33 6.71 -25.42 -22.86
CA ASN A 33 7.51 -26.07 -21.83
C ASN A 33 6.60 -26.77 -20.80
N ASP A 34 6.72 -28.09 -20.76
CA ASP A 34 5.90 -28.97 -19.90
C ASP A 34 5.92 -28.59 -18.42
N PHE A 35 7.05 -28.12 -17.89
CA PHE A 35 7.18 -27.72 -16.50
C PHE A 35 6.33 -26.47 -16.21
N PHE A 36 6.41 -25.45 -17.06
CA PHE A 36 5.65 -24.23 -16.89
C PHE A 36 4.16 -24.47 -17.10
N ASN A 37 3.79 -25.21 -18.12
CA ASN A 37 2.37 -25.56 -18.40
C ASN A 37 1.71 -26.30 -17.23
N LYS A 38 2.36 -27.34 -16.70
CA LYS A 38 1.84 -28.15 -15.60
C LYS A 38 1.71 -27.36 -14.29
N ASN A 39 2.52 -26.31 -14.11
CA ASN A 39 2.58 -25.51 -12.88
C ASN A 39 1.98 -24.09 -13.03
N ILE A 40 1.29 -23.79 -14.12
CA ILE A 40 0.79 -22.45 -14.42
C ILE A 40 -0.03 -21.85 -13.29
N ASN A 41 -0.94 -22.62 -12.69
CA ASN A 41 -1.78 -22.18 -11.59
C ASN A 41 -0.96 -21.82 -10.33
N PHE A 42 0.15 -22.53 -10.07
CA PHE A 42 1.07 -22.20 -8.99
C PHE A 42 1.77 -20.86 -9.26
N PHE A 43 2.24 -20.63 -10.49
CA PHE A 43 2.88 -19.36 -10.86
C PHE A 43 1.90 -18.20 -10.74
N VAL A 44 0.70 -18.32 -11.27
CA VAL A 44 -0.35 -17.29 -11.19
C VAL A 44 -0.66 -16.93 -9.73
N LYS A 45 -0.87 -17.94 -8.87
CA LYS A 45 -1.08 -17.72 -7.43
C LYS A 45 0.10 -16.98 -6.79
N SER A 46 1.32 -17.41 -7.08
CA SER A 46 2.54 -16.82 -6.50
C SER A 46 2.71 -15.36 -6.92
N TYR A 47 2.49 -15.05 -8.19
CA TYR A 47 2.59 -13.68 -8.70
C TYR A 47 1.51 -12.78 -8.12
N LEU A 48 0.27 -13.26 -8.01
CA LEU A 48 -0.81 -12.49 -7.40
C LEU A 48 -0.55 -12.17 -5.92
N ILE A 49 0.00 -13.14 -5.17
CA ILE A 49 0.40 -12.94 -3.77
C ILE A 49 1.53 -11.90 -3.69
N THR A 50 2.56 -12.04 -4.52
CA THR A 50 3.71 -11.12 -4.56
C THR A 50 3.26 -9.69 -4.89
N LEU A 51 2.39 -9.53 -5.90
CA LEU A 51 1.84 -8.25 -6.34
C LEU A 51 1.10 -7.55 -5.19
N CYS A 52 0.23 -8.25 -4.47
CA CYS A 52 -0.47 -7.68 -3.31
C CYS A 52 0.48 -7.40 -2.13
N THR A 53 1.51 -8.22 -1.93
CA THR A 53 2.52 -8.00 -0.89
C THR A 53 3.32 -6.73 -1.16
N TYR A 54 3.72 -6.47 -2.40
CA TYR A 54 4.40 -5.23 -2.78
C TYR A 54 3.51 -4.01 -2.52
N LEU A 55 2.22 -4.08 -2.87
CA LEU A 55 1.28 -2.99 -2.57
C LEU A 55 1.18 -2.73 -1.06
N GLU A 56 0.99 -3.77 -0.24
CA GLU A 56 0.86 -3.64 1.21
C GLU A 56 2.13 -3.04 1.84
N SER A 57 3.30 -3.47 1.37
CA SER A 57 4.59 -2.92 1.81
C SER A 57 4.73 -1.44 1.43
N TYR A 58 4.43 -1.08 0.18
CA TYR A 58 4.43 0.31 -0.26
C TYR A 58 3.53 1.19 0.61
N LEU A 59 2.28 0.76 0.82
CA LEU A 59 1.32 1.51 1.64
C LEU A 59 1.83 1.74 3.06
N THR A 60 2.43 0.72 3.67
CA THR A 60 3.00 0.81 5.01
C THR A 60 4.19 1.78 5.07
N GLU A 61 5.09 1.68 4.10
CA GLU A 61 6.31 2.51 4.10
C GLU A 61 6.00 3.98 3.80
N VAL A 62 5.15 4.26 2.81
CA VAL A 62 4.78 5.64 2.50
C VAL A 62 3.94 6.30 3.59
N ALA A 63 3.07 5.54 4.28
CA ALA A 63 2.33 6.04 5.42
C ALA A 63 3.24 6.32 6.62
N THR A 64 4.22 5.44 6.88
CA THR A 64 5.23 5.65 7.92
C THR A 64 6.04 6.92 7.66
N TRP A 65 6.55 7.08 6.44
CA TRP A 65 7.26 8.27 6.03
C TRP A 65 6.41 9.55 6.20
N HIS A 66 5.13 9.49 5.83
CA HIS A 66 4.23 10.63 6.01
C HIS A 66 4.01 10.97 7.50
N CYS A 67 3.85 9.96 8.36
CA CYS A 67 3.78 10.15 9.82
C CYS A 67 5.05 10.80 10.37
N ASP A 68 6.23 10.37 9.94
CA ASP A 68 7.50 10.97 10.35
C ASP A 68 7.61 12.44 9.92
N SER A 69 7.12 12.74 8.71
CA SER A 69 7.03 14.13 8.22
C SER A 69 6.10 15.00 9.10
N ILE A 70 4.94 14.47 9.53
CA ILE A 70 4.04 15.15 10.45
C ILE A 70 4.72 15.39 11.79
N ASN A 71 5.38 14.38 12.35
CA ASN A 71 6.05 14.47 13.63
C ASN A 71 7.22 15.45 13.60
N ASN A 72 8.01 15.48 12.53
CA ASN A 72 9.10 16.44 12.36
C ASN A 72 8.59 17.89 12.29
N ARG A 73 7.45 18.14 11.63
CA ARG A 73 6.81 19.46 11.62
C ARG A 73 6.30 19.84 13.01
N LEU A 74 5.73 18.90 13.76
CA LEU A 74 5.27 19.13 15.13
C LEU A 74 6.43 19.50 16.06
N ARG A 75 7.55 18.77 15.98
CA ARG A 75 8.78 19.07 16.73
C ARG A 75 9.33 20.43 16.38
N ALA A 76 9.40 20.78 15.09
CA ALA A 76 9.87 22.08 14.64
C ALA A 76 8.99 23.25 15.13
N ALA A 77 7.71 22.99 15.38
CA ALA A 77 6.78 23.98 15.94
C ALA A 77 6.94 24.17 17.47
N CYS A 78 7.74 23.34 18.15
CA CYS A 78 7.99 23.38 19.60
C CYS A 78 6.70 23.49 20.43
N LEU A 79 5.69 22.69 20.10
CA LEU A 79 4.40 22.73 20.79
C LEU A 79 4.49 21.97 22.13
N PRO A 80 4.18 22.62 23.27
CA PRO A 80 4.23 21.97 24.57
C PRO A 80 3.23 20.78 24.63
N HIS A 81 3.69 19.63 25.15
CA HIS A 81 2.86 18.45 25.32
C HIS A 81 1.55 18.75 26.08
N ASN A 82 1.64 19.49 27.19
CA ASN A 82 0.50 19.85 28.01
C ASN A 82 -0.53 20.71 27.26
N PHE A 83 -0.09 21.58 26.35
CA PHE A 83 -0.99 22.38 25.52
C PHE A 83 -1.82 21.48 24.59
N LEU A 84 -1.18 20.52 23.90
CA LEU A 84 -1.90 19.57 23.05
C LEU A 84 -2.87 18.69 23.88
N LEU A 85 -2.40 18.17 25.01
CA LEU A 85 -3.22 17.38 25.92
C LEU A 85 -4.48 18.13 26.34
N TRP A 86 -4.34 19.40 26.79
CA TRP A 86 -5.44 20.25 27.18
C TRP A 86 -6.45 20.54 26.05
N ARG A 87 -5.95 20.72 24.81
CA ARG A 87 -6.83 21.03 23.67
C ARG A 87 -7.57 19.82 23.11
N VAL A 88 -6.97 18.64 23.16
CA VAL A 88 -7.51 17.41 22.56
C VAL A 88 -8.33 16.60 23.56
N LYS A 89 -7.91 16.56 24.80
CA LYS A 89 -8.55 15.77 25.86
C LYS A 89 -9.42 16.66 26.74
N LYS A 90 -10.71 16.33 26.89
CA LYS A 90 -11.61 17.10 27.77
C LYS A 90 -11.22 16.95 29.24
N GLU A 91 -10.78 15.77 29.64
CA GLU A 91 -10.33 15.44 31.00
C GLU A 91 -9.00 14.72 30.93
N PHE A 92 -8.05 15.13 31.73
CA PHE A 92 -6.73 14.50 31.88
C PHE A 92 -6.31 14.50 33.36
N LYS A 93 -5.46 13.56 33.73
CA LYS A 93 -4.93 13.41 35.10
C LYS A 93 -3.58 14.09 35.19
N ASP A 94 -3.23 14.66 36.34
CA ASP A 94 -1.96 15.33 36.57
C ASP A 94 -0.75 14.47 36.25
N LYS A 95 -0.85 13.14 36.44
CA LYS A 95 0.20 12.18 36.06
C LYS A 95 0.48 12.11 34.55
N GLU A 96 -0.40 12.64 33.71
CA GLU A 96 -0.24 12.68 32.25
C GLU A 96 0.53 13.93 31.81
N LEU A 97 0.76 14.90 32.71
CA LEU A 97 1.51 16.12 32.42
C LEU A 97 2.99 15.79 32.14
N LYS A 98 3.52 16.40 31.08
CA LYS A 98 4.92 16.29 30.72
C LYS A 98 5.42 17.69 30.29
N TYR A 99 6.54 18.13 30.89
CA TYR A 99 7.12 19.44 30.64
C TYR A 99 8.19 19.36 29.54
N VAL A 100 7.76 18.82 28.39
CA VAL A 100 8.57 18.64 27.16
C VAL A 100 7.73 19.02 25.96
N ASP A 101 8.37 19.19 24.82
CA ASP A 101 7.67 19.36 23.55
C ASP A 101 6.92 18.09 23.14
N ALA A 102 5.84 18.27 22.39
CA ALA A 102 5.03 17.16 21.91
C ALA A 102 5.80 16.31 20.91
N ASP A 103 5.78 15.02 21.13
CA ASP A 103 6.37 14.00 20.27
C ASP A 103 5.34 12.88 20.07
N LEU A 104 4.74 12.83 18.88
CA LEU A 104 3.75 11.83 18.51
C LEU A 104 4.45 10.67 17.81
N LYS A 105 5.07 9.79 18.58
CA LYS A 105 5.65 8.57 18.03
C LYS A 105 4.53 7.64 17.60
N VAL A 106 4.51 7.31 16.33
CA VAL A 106 3.67 6.25 15.77
C VAL A 106 4.58 5.07 15.48
N ASP A 107 4.27 3.91 16.06
CA ASP A 107 5.00 2.69 15.76
C ASP A 107 4.62 2.21 14.34
N LYS A 108 5.59 1.64 13.61
CA LYS A 108 5.34 1.03 12.30
C LYS A 108 4.24 -0.05 12.38
N ASN A 109 4.14 -0.74 13.52
CA ASN A 109 3.10 -1.74 13.75
C ASN A 109 1.70 -1.11 13.83
N ASP A 110 1.55 0.06 14.47
CA ASP A 110 0.26 0.78 14.54
C ASP A 110 -0.25 1.13 13.13
N ILE A 111 0.68 1.45 12.23
CA ILE A 111 0.37 1.75 10.83
C ILE A 111 0.02 0.47 10.08
N SER A 112 0.85 -0.58 10.18
CA SER A 112 0.65 -1.84 9.47
C SER A 112 -0.65 -2.54 9.87
N ASP A 113 -1.03 -2.49 11.15
CA ASP A 113 -2.28 -3.06 11.66
C ASP A 113 -3.53 -2.32 11.14
N SER A 114 -3.36 -1.03 10.82
CA SER A 114 -4.43 -0.19 10.30
C SER A 114 -4.54 -0.22 8.77
N LEU A 115 -3.48 -0.66 8.08
CA LEU A 115 -3.37 -0.73 6.63
C LEU A 115 -3.54 -2.17 6.13
N SER A 116 -4.03 -2.28 4.93
CA SER A 116 -4.01 -3.52 4.14
C SER A 116 -4.13 -3.15 2.67
N GLY A 117 -3.92 -4.10 1.77
CA GLY A 117 -4.19 -3.90 0.34
C GLY A 117 -5.63 -3.51 0.01
N ASN A 118 -6.57 -3.62 0.96
CA ASN A 118 -7.97 -3.22 0.77
C ASN A 118 -8.10 -1.69 0.72
N PRO A 119 -8.55 -1.11 -0.42
CA PRO A 119 -8.63 0.34 -0.60
C PRO A 119 -9.50 1.08 0.42
N TYR A 120 -10.54 0.45 0.92
CA TYR A 120 -11.44 1.09 1.91
C TYR A 120 -10.76 1.22 3.28
N LYS A 121 -9.94 0.22 3.67
CA LYS A 121 -9.10 0.35 4.86
C LYS A 121 -8.00 1.38 4.64
N THR A 122 -7.39 1.41 3.45
CA THR A 122 -6.40 2.41 3.06
C THR A 122 -6.97 3.82 3.16
N ILE A 123 -8.18 4.09 2.61
CA ILE A 123 -8.85 5.39 2.74
C ILE A 123 -8.98 5.79 4.20
N LYS A 124 -9.44 4.87 5.06
CA LYS A 124 -9.62 5.14 6.48
C LYS A 124 -8.30 5.47 7.19
N ALA A 125 -7.26 4.67 6.95
CA ALA A 125 -5.95 4.88 7.56
C ALA A 125 -5.34 6.22 7.13
N PHE A 126 -5.34 6.53 5.83
CA PHE A 126 -4.81 7.79 5.32
C PHE A 126 -5.63 9.02 5.76
N SER A 127 -6.94 8.87 5.99
CA SER A 127 -7.75 9.96 6.55
C SER A 127 -7.31 10.36 7.96
N TYR A 128 -6.85 9.42 8.78
CA TYR A 128 -6.27 9.72 10.10
C TYR A 128 -4.94 10.49 9.98
N LEU A 129 -4.23 10.33 8.88
CA LEU A 129 -3.00 11.05 8.56
C LEU A 129 -3.26 12.42 7.89
N GLY A 130 -4.53 12.81 7.75
CA GLY A 130 -4.92 14.06 7.09
C GLY A 130 -4.85 14.02 5.56
N VAL A 131 -4.71 12.83 4.97
CA VAL A 131 -4.63 12.63 3.52
C VAL A 131 -5.98 12.21 2.98
N ASN A 132 -6.56 13.00 2.08
CA ASN A 132 -7.83 12.67 1.41
C ASN A 132 -7.59 11.99 0.07
N LEU A 133 -7.48 10.66 0.06
CA LEU A 133 -7.28 9.88 -1.17
C LEU A 133 -8.45 10.00 -2.15
N LEU A 134 -9.66 10.33 -1.66
CA LEU A 134 -10.84 10.52 -2.53
C LEU A 134 -10.79 11.82 -3.34
N SER A 135 -9.82 12.70 -3.11
CA SER A 135 -9.59 13.87 -3.97
C SER A 135 -8.92 13.49 -5.31
N SER A 136 -8.31 12.31 -5.41
CA SER A 136 -7.64 11.84 -6.62
C SER A 136 -8.59 11.06 -7.54
N ALA A 137 -8.81 11.55 -8.74
CA ALA A 137 -9.57 10.84 -9.77
C ALA A 137 -8.91 9.51 -10.16
N GLY A 138 -7.57 9.46 -10.20
CA GLY A 138 -6.80 8.24 -10.48
C GLY A 138 -6.99 7.17 -9.39
N PHE A 139 -7.03 7.56 -8.12
CA PHE A 139 -7.33 6.65 -7.03
C PHE A 139 -8.76 6.09 -7.13
N ILE A 140 -9.74 6.96 -7.35
CA ILE A 140 -11.16 6.56 -7.47
C ILE A 140 -11.36 5.59 -8.63
N ALA A 141 -10.74 5.85 -9.79
CA ALA A 141 -10.87 5.01 -10.98
C ALA A 141 -10.34 3.58 -10.76
N ASN A 142 -9.31 3.41 -9.94
CA ASN A 142 -8.61 2.13 -9.77
C ASN A 142 -9.05 1.33 -8.53
N LYS A 143 -9.58 1.98 -7.51
CA LYS A 143 -9.82 1.38 -6.17
C LYS A 143 -10.68 0.10 -6.19
N ASP A 144 -11.70 0.04 -7.03
CA ASP A 144 -12.64 -1.09 -7.01
C ASP A 144 -12.04 -2.33 -7.68
N VAL A 145 -11.24 -2.14 -8.74
CA VAL A 145 -10.50 -3.23 -9.38
C VAL A 145 -9.37 -3.71 -8.46
N VAL A 146 -8.62 -2.81 -7.82
CA VAL A 146 -7.61 -3.17 -6.81
C VAL A 146 -8.25 -3.99 -5.68
N ASN A 147 -9.44 -3.58 -5.19
CA ASN A 147 -10.16 -4.34 -4.18
C ASN A 147 -10.51 -5.76 -4.64
N ALA A 148 -10.97 -5.93 -5.88
CA ALA A 148 -11.30 -7.25 -6.43
C ALA A 148 -10.06 -8.16 -6.48
N VAL A 149 -8.91 -7.63 -6.90
CA VAL A 149 -7.63 -8.36 -6.95
C VAL A 149 -7.19 -8.79 -5.54
N VAL A 150 -7.28 -7.88 -4.55
CA VAL A 150 -6.94 -8.17 -3.15
C VAL A 150 -7.88 -9.22 -2.54
N VAL A 151 -9.17 -9.15 -2.82
CA VAL A 151 -10.14 -10.18 -2.37
C VAL A 151 -9.80 -11.54 -2.98
N LYS A 152 -9.47 -11.60 -4.27
CA LYS A 152 -9.06 -12.85 -4.93
C LYS A 152 -7.80 -13.44 -4.27
N ARG A 153 -6.79 -12.62 -3.98
CA ARG A 153 -5.58 -13.07 -3.26
C ARG A 153 -5.93 -13.62 -1.88
N ASN A 154 -6.81 -12.95 -1.14
CA ASN A 154 -7.22 -13.41 0.19
C ASN A 154 -7.91 -14.78 0.13
N ASN A 155 -8.77 -15.00 -0.86
CA ASN A 155 -9.42 -16.30 -1.07
C ASN A 155 -8.40 -17.40 -1.40
N ILE A 156 -7.37 -17.10 -2.21
CA ILE A 156 -6.28 -18.04 -2.49
C ILE A 156 -5.53 -18.41 -1.21
N ILE A 157 -5.21 -17.45 -0.35
CA ILE A 157 -4.43 -17.70 0.88
C ILE A 157 -5.26 -18.45 1.92
N HIS A 158 -6.50 -18.02 2.15
CA HIS A 158 -7.32 -18.53 3.26
C HIS A 158 -8.16 -19.75 2.90
N HIS A 159 -8.53 -19.89 1.63
CA HIS A 159 -9.43 -20.95 1.17
C HIS A 159 -8.78 -21.88 0.13
N ASN A 160 -7.51 -21.63 -0.21
CA ASN A 160 -6.77 -22.37 -1.25
C ASN A 160 -7.51 -22.38 -2.60
N ASP A 161 -8.21 -21.30 -2.92
CA ASP A 161 -8.93 -21.16 -4.19
C ASP A 161 -7.98 -21.31 -5.38
N ASN A 162 -8.52 -21.81 -6.49
CA ASN A 162 -7.78 -21.83 -7.75
C ASN A 162 -7.76 -20.44 -8.39
N ALA A 163 -6.72 -20.20 -9.17
CA ALA A 163 -6.55 -18.98 -9.95
C ALA A 163 -6.76 -19.23 -11.47
N ASN A 164 -7.55 -20.24 -11.82
CA ASN A 164 -7.77 -20.67 -13.22
C ASN A 164 -8.54 -19.62 -14.05
N ASP A 165 -9.14 -18.64 -13.40
CA ASP A 165 -9.85 -17.52 -13.98
C ASP A 165 -8.94 -16.28 -14.18
N ILE A 166 -7.64 -16.40 -13.92
CA ILE A 166 -6.65 -15.34 -14.11
C ILE A 166 -5.58 -15.85 -15.07
N SER A 167 -5.38 -15.15 -16.17
CA SER A 167 -4.28 -15.38 -17.09
C SER A 167 -3.00 -14.66 -16.67
N LEU A 168 -1.85 -15.03 -17.23
CA LEU A 168 -0.59 -14.28 -17.04
C LEU A 168 -0.68 -12.87 -17.65
N SER A 169 -1.41 -12.73 -18.76
CA SER A 169 -1.70 -11.42 -19.36
C SER A 169 -2.54 -10.53 -18.42
N ASP A 170 -3.54 -11.10 -17.71
CA ASP A 170 -4.30 -10.34 -16.69
C ASP A 170 -3.39 -9.85 -15.57
N LEU A 171 -2.44 -10.66 -15.13
CA LEU A 171 -1.45 -10.26 -14.10
C LEU A 171 -0.58 -9.09 -14.56
N CYS A 172 -0.17 -9.07 -15.84
CA CYS A 172 0.53 -7.91 -16.40
C CYS A 172 -0.33 -6.64 -16.35
N GLY A 173 -1.63 -6.76 -16.63
CA GLY A 173 -2.60 -5.68 -16.49
C GLY A 173 -2.76 -5.21 -15.03
N TYR A 174 -2.77 -6.15 -14.07
CA TYR A 174 -2.82 -5.82 -12.64
C TYR A 174 -1.55 -5.10 -12.15
N VAL A 175 -0.38 -5.44 -12.70
CA VAL A 175 0.85 -4.68 -12.41
C VAL A 175 0.69 -3.21 -12.81
N ASP A 176 0.24 -2.94 -14.04
CA ASP A 176 0.04 -1.56 -14.52
C ASP A 176 -1.00 -0.81 -13.69
N LEU A 177 -2.11 -1.49 -13.35
CA LEU A 177 -3.15 -0.96 -12.47
C LEU A 177 -2.59 -0.56 -11.09
N PHE A 178 -1.77 -1.43 -10.47
CA PHE A 178 -1.22 -1.17 -9.14
C PHE A 178 -0.20 -0.04 -9.17
N ILE A 179 0.63 0.04 -10.21
CA ILE A 179 1.55 1.18 -10.42
C ILE A 179 0.75 2.48 -10.53
N SER A 180 -0.33 2.50 -11.31
CA SER A 180 -1.21 3.67 -11.43
C SER A 180 -1.89 4.04 -10.11
N TYR A 181 -2.37 3.05 -9.37
CA TYR A 181 -2.99 3.23 -8.06
C TYR A 181 -2.03 3.81 -7.03
N MET A 182 -0.80 3.26 -6.94
CA MET A 182 0.26 3.79 -6.07
C MET A 182 0.65 5.22 -6.47
N GLY A 183 0.77 5.50 -7.78
CA GLY A 183 1.07 6.84 -8.27
C GLY A 183 0.03 7.87 -7.86
N ALA A 184 -1.26 7.50 -7.92
CA ALA A 184 -2.34 8.35 -7.47
C ALA A 184 -2.30 8.65 -5.96
N ILE A 185 -1.87 7.69 -5.14
CA ILE A 185 -1.65 7.88 -3.70
C ILE A 185 -0.44 8.81 -3.46
N ASP A 186 0.65 8.54 -4.15
CA ASP A 186 1.89 9.31 -4.05
C ASP A 186 1.68 10.79 -4.41
N ASP A 187 0.92 11.06 -5.47
CA ASP A 187 0.59 12.41 -5.91
C ASP A 187 -0.21 13.19 -4.85
N VAL A 188 -1.21 12.54 -4.20
CA VAL A 188 -1.97 13.19 -3.12
C VAL A 188 -1.08 13.49 -1.91
N ILE A 189 -0.20 12.56 -1.53
CA ILE A 189 0.72 12.74 -0.39
C ILE A 189 1.73 13.85 -0.68
N CYS A 190 2.22 13.93 -1.92
CA CYS A 190 3.15 14.98 -2.35
C CYS A 190 2.47 16.33 -2.64
N GLY A 191 1.14 16.43 -2.58
CA GLY A 191 0.38 17.66 -2.82
C GLY A 191 0.39 18.10 -4.28
N LYS A 192 0.31 17.13 -5.20
CA LYS A 192 0.21 17.36 -6.66
C LYS A 192 -1.25 17.42 -7.12
#